data_b24e125e72a6b560cd94a7477223cb47
#
_entry.id   b24e125e72a6b560cd94a7477223cb47
#
_cell.length_a   1.000
_cell.length_b   1.000
_cell.length_c   1.000
_cell.angle_alpha   90.00
_cell.angle_beta   90.00
_cell.angle_gamma   90.00
#
_symmetry.space_group_name_H-M   'P 1'
#
loop_
_entity.id
_entity.type
_entity.pdbx_description
1 polymer ?
#
loop_
_entity_poly.entity_id
_entity_poly.type
_entity_poly.pdbx_seq_one_letter_code
_entity_poly.pdbx_strand_id
1 'polypeptide(L)'
;QVLYYSDNCFGTADAISFRNDLLRIHDLKTGVTPAHMEQLLVYAAMFCLEYRVKPSSINIELRLYQSDNILVHKPEVDEIVPIIDKIVSFDKVISKLKEEAIY
;
A
#
# COMPACT_ATOMS: atom_id res chain seq x y z
N GLN A 1 -10.08 -3.83 5.77
CA GLN A 1 -10.27 -4.05 4.34
C GLN A 1 -9.03 -4.65 3.71
N VAL A 2 -9.24 -5.58 2.81
CA VAL A 2 -8.15 -6.30 2.16
C VAL A 2 -7.75 -5.59 0.87
N LEU A 3 -6.44 -5.39 0.72
CA LEU A 3 -5.82 -4.95 -0.52
C LEU A 3 -5.13 -6.15 -1.13
N TYR A 4 -5.38 -6.40 -2.39
CA TYR A 4 -4.87 -7.58 -3.07
C TYR A 4 -4.31 -7.21 -4.45
N TYR A 5 -3.04 -7.48 -4.67
CA TYR A 5 -2.46 -7.40 -6.00
C TYR A 5 -2.28 -8.79 -6.60
N SER A 6 -1.71 -9.71 -5.82
CA SER A 6 -1.48 -11.09 -6.24
C SER A 6 -1.38 -11.98 -5.00
N ASP A 7 -1.28 -13.28 -5.20
CA ASP A 7 -1.06 -14.23 -4.11
C ASP A 7 0.26 -13.99 -3.38
N ASN A 8 1.18 -13.25 -3.99
CA ASN A 8 2.48 -12.91 -3.40
C ASN A 8 2.46 -11.56 -2.68
N CYS A 9 1.44 -10.73 -2.93
CA CYS A 9 1.40 -9.37 -2.37
C CYS A 9 -0.03 -8.96 -2.05
N PHE A 10 -0.36 -8.97 -0.77
CA PHE A 10 -1.66 -8.56 -0.26
C PHE A 10 -1.49 -8.05 1.18
N GLY A 11 -2.49 -7.34 1.66
CA GLY A 11 -2.44 -6.81 3.01
C GLY A 11 -3.80 -6.34 3.47
N THR A 12 -3.88 -5.95 4.74
CA THR A 12 -5.13 -5.50 5.35
C THR A 12 -4.90 -4.17 6.07
N ALA A 13 -5.66 -3.16 5.69
CA ALA A 13 -5.73 -1.90 6.41
C ALA A 13 -7.01 -1.86 7.24
N ASP A 14 -7.02 -1.08 8.31
CA ASP A 14 -8.19 -0.99 9.17
C ASP A 14 -9.37 -0.31 8.46
N ALA A 15 -9.10 0.72 7.67
CA ALA A 15 -10.13 1.37 6.89
C ALA A 15 -9.54 2.00 5.64
N ILE A 16 -10.28 1.93 4.55
CA ILE A 16 -9.91 2.55 3.29
C ILE A 16 -11.15 3.23 2.73
N SER A 17 -10.99 4.46 2.27
CA SER A 17 -12.04 5.16 1.55
C SER A 17 -11.47 5.78 0.28
N PHE A 18 -12.27 5.75 -0.79
CA PHE A 18 -11.92 6.39 -2.04
C PHE A 18 -13.14 7.14 -2.55
N ARG A 19 -13.04 8.46 -2.58
CA ARG A 19 -14.14 9.31 -3.00
C ARG A 19 -13.59 10.62 -3.57
N ASN A 20 -14.14 11.06 -4.69
CA ASN A 20 -13.74 12.32 -5.34
C ASN A 20 -12.24 12.38 -5.59
N ASP A 21 -11.67 11.28 -6.07
CA ASP A 21 -10.26 11.13 -6.37
C ASP A 21 -9.35 11.29 -5.14
N LEU A 22 -9.90 11.12 -3.94
CA LEU A 22 -9.13 11.12 -2.70
C LEU A 22 -9.14 9.73 -2.07
N LEU A 23 -7.97 9.12 -2.01
CA LEU A 23 -7.75 7.85 -1.33
C LEU A 23 -7.27 8.14 0.09
N ARG A 24 -8.01 7.64 1.08
CA ARG A 24 -7.59 7.69 2.48
C ARG A 24 -7.40 6.28 3.00
N ILE A 25 -6.26 6.04 3.61
CA ILE A 25 -5.96 4.76 4.26
C ILE A 25 -5.71 5.06 5.74
N HIS A 26 -6.44 4.36 6.58
CA HIS A 26 -6.37 4.53 8.04
C HIS A 26 -5.88 3.26 8.67
N ASP A 27 -4.94 3.39 9.61
CA ASP A 27 -4.44 2.24 10.33
C ASP A 27 -4.20 2.62 11.79
N LEU A 28 -4.63 1.73 12.70
CA LEU A 28 -4.46 1.91 14.14
C LEU A 28 -3.25 1.12 14.60
N LYS A 29 -2.34 1.76 15.31
CA LYS A 29 -1.15 1.10 15.84
C LYS A 29 -1.04 1.30 17.33
N THR A 30 -0.79 0.21 18.05
CA THR A 30 -0.66 0.22 19.50
C THR A 30 0.78 0.22 19.96
N GLY A 31 1.75 0.12 19.05
CA GLY A 31 3.17 0.13 19.36
C GLY A 31 3.90 1.22 18.60
N VAL A 32 5.12 1.52 19.02
CA VAL A 32 5.96 2.51 18.34
C VAL A 32 6.97 1.79 17.46
N THR A 33 6.66 1.67 16.16
CA THR A 33 7.61 1.17 15.17
C THR A 33 7.63 2.12 13.99
N PRO A 34 8.81 2.61 13.56
CA PRO A 34 8.91 3.57 12.46
C PRO A 34 8.40 3.06 11.12
N ALA A 35 8.32 1.74 10.95
CA ALA A 35 7.95 1.12 9.69
C ALA A 35 6.46 1.19 9.35
N HIS A 36 5.62 1.67 10.26
CA HIS A 36 4.17 1.63 10.04
C HIS A 36 3.71 2.56 8.91
N MET A 37 4.29 3.75 8.80
CA MET A 37 3.92 4.66 7.72
C MET A 37 4.37 4.11 6.36
N GLU A 38 5.52 3.46 6.31
CA GLU A 38 5.99 2.81 5.09
C GLU A 38 5.03 1.70 4.64
N GLN A 39 4.44 0.98 5.58
CA GLN A 39 3.43 -0.02 5.28
C GLN A 39 2.20 0.61 4.61
N LEU A 40 1.78 1.78 5.08
CA LEU A 40 0.66 2.49 4.47
C LEU A 40 0.99 2.96 3.05
N LEU A 41 2.23 3.35 2.79
CA LEU A 41 2.69 3.66 1.44
C LEU A 41 2.57 2.44 0.52
N VAL A 42 2.95 1.27 1.02
CA VAL A 42 2.79 0.01 0.27
C VAL A 42 1.32 -0.26 -0.01
N TYR A 43 0.45 -0.04 0.96
CA TYR A 43 -0.99 -0.22 0.77
C TYR A 43 -1.55 0.73 -0.29
N ALA A 44 -1.09 1.98 -0.32
CA ALA A 44 -1.50 2.93 -1.35
C ALA A 44 -1.07 2.45 -2.75
N ALA A 45 0.16 1.93 -2.86
CA ALA A 45 0.65 1.37 -4.11
C ALA A 45 -0.19 0.16 -4.54
N MET A 46 -0.54 -0.73 -3.60
CA MET A 46 -1.38 -1.88 -3.90
C MET A 46 -2.78 -1.46 -4.35
N PHE A 47 -3.34 -0.42 -3.73
CA PHE A 47 -4.63 0.10 -4.17
C PHE A 47 -4.57 0.54 -5.63
N CYS A 48 -3.55 1.29 -6.00
CA CYS A 48 -3.38 1.75 -7.37
C CYS A 48 -3.27 0.58 -8.35
N LEU A 49 -2.58 -0.49 -7.96
CA LEU A 49 -2.44 -1.68 -8.79
C LEU A 49 -3.75 -2.46 -8.90
N GLU A 50 -4.42 -2.68 -7.78
CA GLU A 50 -5.65 -3.49 -7.74
C GLU A 50 -6.76 -2.83 -8.55
N TYR A 51 -6.95 -1.53 -8.39
CA TYR A 51 -8.03 -0.79 -9.04
C TYR A 51 -7.61 -0.11 -10.32
N ARG A 52 -6.36 -0.30 -10.75
CA ARG A 52 -5.82 0.25 -12.00
C ARG A 52 -5.95 1.77 -12.07
N VAL A 53 -5.60 2.42 -10.98
CA VAL A 53 -5.65 3.88 -10.85
C VAL A 53 -4.22 4.41 -10.91
N LYS A 54 -3.99 5.44 -11.70
CA LYS A 54 -2.67 6.09 -11.75
C LYS A 54 -2.48 6.94 -10.50
N PRO A 55 -1.34 6.78 -9.78
CA PRO A 55 -1.10 7.61 -8.61
C PRO A 55 -1.14 9.11 -8.90
N SER A 56 -0.80 9.52 -10.14
CA SER A 56 -0.83 10.91 -10.54
C SER A 56 -2.24 11.47 -10.72
N SER A 57 -3.25 10.61 -10.81
CA SER A 57 -4.64 11.04 -11.06
C SER A 57 -5.45 11.18 -9.78
N ILE A 58 -4.87 10.84 -8.62
CA ILE A 58 -5.58 10.88 -7.35
C ILE A 58 -4.76 11.59 -6.29
N ASN A 59 -5.42 12.00 -5.23
CA ASN A 59 -4.78 12.46 -4.00
C ASN A 59 -4.77 11.33 -2.99
N ILE A 60 -3.69 11.20 -2.23
CA ILE A 60 -3.52 10.12 -1.25
C ILE A 60 -3.29 10.75 0.11
N GLU A 61 -4.00 10.26 1.11
CA GLU A 61 -3.84 10.68 2.49
C GLU A 61 -3.74 9.44 3.36
N LEU A 62 -2.60 9.29 4.05
CA LEU A 62 -2.33 8.16 4.91
C LEU A 62 -2.42 8.62 6.35
N ARG A 63 -3.21 7.92 7.16
CA ARG A 63 -3.42 8.27 8.57
C ARG A 63 -3.07 7.12 9.48
N LEU A 64 -2.10 7.36 10.33
CA LEU A 64 -1.66 6.40 11.32
C LEU A 64 -2.10 6.89 12.70
N TYR A 65 -3.01 6.14 13.32
CA TYR A 65 -3.57 6.51 14.62
C TYR A 65 -2.75 5.84 15.72
N GLN A 66 -2.15 6.65 16.56
CA GLN A 66 -1.40 6.20 17.73
C GLN A 66 -2.14 6.65 18.99
N SER A 67 -1.70 6.13 20.15
CA SER A 67 -2.44 6.38 21.39
C SER A 67 -2.65 7.86 21.71
N ASP A 68 -1.69 8.73 21.35
CA ASP A 68 -1.73 10.15 21.73
C ASP A 68 -1.82 11.10 20.54
N ASN A 69 -1.68 10.61 19.32
CA ASN A 69 -1.71 11.50 18.16
C ASN A 69 -2.07 10.76 16.88
N ILE A 70 -2.29 11.56 15.84
CA ILE A 70 -2.54 11.05 14.50
C ILE A 70 -1.43 11.56 13.60
N LEU A 71 -0.72 10.65 12.94
CA LEU A 71 0.26 11.01 11.94
C LEU A 71 -0.42 11.00 10.57
N VAL A 72 -0.35 12.12 9.87
CA VAL A 72 -0.95 12.27 8.56
C VAL A 72 0.18 12.48 7.55
N HIS A 73 0.19 11.68 6.50
CA HIS A 73 1.16 11.83 5.41
C HIS A 73 0.41 11.87 4.08
N LYS A 74 0.73 12.86 3.26
CA LYS A 74 0.18 13.01 1.92
C LYS A 74 1.32 12.77 0.93
N PRO A 75 1.51 11.53 0.48
CA PRO A 75 2.66 11.21 -0.36
C PRO A 75 2.55 11.86 -1.74
N GLU A 76 3.69 12.22 -2.27
CA GLU A 76 3.81 12.63 -3.66
C GLU A 76 3.87 11.40 -4.56
N VAL A 77 3.62 11.60 -5.84
CA VAL A 77 3.68 10.53 -6.84
C VAL A 77 5.03 9.83 -6.81
N ASP A 78 6.10 10.60 -6.59
CA ASP A 78 7.48 10.08 -6.55
C ASP A 78 7.72 9.08 -5.41
N GLU A 79 6.89 9.10 -4.37
CA GLU A 79 6.99 8.13 -3.28
C GLU A 79 6.26 6.83 -3.61
N ILE A 80 5.25 6.89 -4.45
CA ILE A 80 4.36 5.75 -4.73
C ILE A 80 4.86 4.96 -5.94
N VAL A 81 5.25 5.62 -7.02
CA VAL A 81 5.65 4.94 -8.26
C VAL A 81 6.79 3.95 -8.05
N PRO A 82 7.87 4.27 -7.32
CA PRO A 82 8.93 3.28 -7.09
C PRO A 82 8.45 2.05 -6.32
N ILE A 83 7.49 2.22 -5.42
CA ILE A 83 6.93 1.10 -4.67
C ILE A 83 6.10 0.21 -5.59
N ILE A 84 5.29 0.81 -6.46
CA ILE A 84 4.54 0.06 -7.47
C ILE A 84 5.49 -0.78 -8.32
N ASP A 85 6.57 -0.18 -8.80
CA ASP A 85 7.54 -0.86 -9.65
C ASP A 85 8.18 -2.04 -8.91
N LYS A 86 8.52 -1.87 -7.63
CA LYS A 86 9.09 -2.94 -6.82
C LYS A 86 8.09 -4.07 -6.63
N ILE A 87 6.84 -3.75 -6.34
CA ILE A 87 5.80 -4.77 -6.14
C ILE A 87 5.64 -5.61 -7.41
N VAL A 88 5.53 -4.96 -8.56
CA VAL A 88 5.37 -5.65 -9.84
C VAL A 88 6.59 -6.52 -10.14
N SER A 89 7.79 -5.99 -9.92
CA SER A 89 9.03 -6.72 -10.19
C SER A 89 9.19 -7.92 -9.29
N PHE A 90 8.96 -7.76 -7.98
CA PHE A 90 9.07 -8.87 -7.03
C PHE A 90 8.01 -9.93 -7.27
N ASP A 91 6.80 -9.51 -7.63
CA ASP A 91 5.74 -10.46 -7.95
C ASP A 91 6.14 -11.36 -9.12
N LYS A 92 6.72 -10.79 -10.17
CA LYS A 92 7.18 -11.55 -11.32
C LYS A 92 8.28 -12.54 -10.95
N VAL A 93 9.24 -12.10 -10.13
CA VAL A 93 10.35 -12.95 -9.70
C VAL A 93 9.83 -14.11 -8.85
N ILE A 94 8.98 -13.82 -7.87
CA ILE A 94 8.44 -14.85 -6.98
C ILE A 94 7.59 -15.84 -7.75
N SER A 95 6.75 -15.37 -8.66
CA SER A 95 5.91 -16.25 -9.48
C SER A 95 6.76 -17.18 -10.35
N LYS A 96 7.84 -16.65 -10.92
CA LYS A 96 8.75 -17.46 -11.71
C LYS A 96 9.45 -18.51 -10.87
N LEU A 97 9.89 -18.14 -9.66
CA LEU A 97 10.54 -19.10 -8.76
C LEU A 97 9.56 -20.19 -8.34
N LYS A 98 8.29 -19.86 -8.11
CA LYS A 98 7.28 -20.85 -7.78
C LYS A 98 7.03 -21.82 -8.94
N GLU A 99 7.05 -21.34 -10.18
CA GLU A 99 6.90 -22.18 -11.36
C GLU A 99 8.06 -23.15 -11.52
N GLU A 100 9.28 -22.74 -11.13
CA GLU A 100 10.48 -23.55 -11.24
C GLU A 100 10.66 -24.50 -10.06
N ALA A 101 9.88 -24.36 -9.00
CA ALA A 101 10.00 -25.20 -7.82
C ALA A 101 9.58 -26.64 -8.15
N ILE A 102 10.43 -27.57 -7.73
CA ILE A 102 10.19 -29.01 -7.91
C ILE A 102 10.19 -29.66 -6.53
N TYR A 103 9.10 -30.31 -6.19
CA TYR A 103 8.99 -31.01 -4.91
C TYR A 103 8.03 -32.18 -5.00
#